data_4c13740db7c7ccf66cc506bef9d0a53b
#
_entry.id   4c13740db7c7ccf66cc506bef9d0a53b
#
_cell.length_a   1.000
_cell.length_b   1.000
_cell.length_c   1.000
_cell.angle_alpha   90.00
_cell.angle_beta   90.00
_cell.angle_gamma   90.00
#
_symmetry.space_group_name_H-M   'P 1'
#
loop_
_entity.id
_entity.type
_entity.pdbx_description
1 polymer ?
#
loop_
_entity_poly.entity_id
_entity_poly.type
_entity_poly.pdbx_seq_one_letter_code
_entity_poly.pdbx_strand_id
1 'polypeptide(L)'
;MKTFAVFGDPIAHSVSPRLHNKAIADLALDALYTRVLLKDGNELINKFRSLKLNGANVTLPHKEFALNLADDASEAAQKIGSANTLVLKNEKIYAYNTDAPGFLKAISNFKEAKSAIILGAGGTANALAYALKSQNIDVCILNRSKARLDKFKDHYECFSWDDYKEHKFDLVVNSTSAGLKDDLLPAPKEILDGILKSAKFAFDVIYGKQTPFLK
;
A
#
# COMPACT_ATOMS: atom_id res chain seq x y z
N MET A 1 -28.89 -6.32 -7.81
CA MET A 1 -27.51 -6.85 -7.61
C MET A 1 -26.48 -5.73 -7.75
N LYS A 2 -25.62 -5.52 -6.74
CA LYS A 2 -24.50 -4.57 -6.79
C LYS A 2 -23.25 -5.25 -7.35
N THR A 3 -22.46 -4.52 -8.13
CA THR A 3 -21.24 -5.06 -8.74
C THR A 3 -19.99 -4.31 -8.26
N PHE A 4 -18.98 -5.05 -7.88
CA PHE A 4 -17.69 -4.55 -7.41
C PHE A 4 -16.54 -5.22 -8.12
N ALA A 5 -15.37 -4.57 -8.16
CA ALA A 5 -14.19 -5.14 -8.80
C ALA A 5 -12.89 -4.74 -8.09
N VAL A 6 -11.80 -5.42 -8.44
CA VAL A 6 -10.44 -4.93 -8.23
C VAL A 6 -9.76 -4.70 -9.57
N PHE A 7 -9.20 -3.50 -9.78
CA PHE A 7 -8.40 -3.12 -10.93
C PHE A 7 -6.90 -3.23 -10.63
N GLY A 8 -6.13 -3.67 -11.60
CA GLY A 8 -4.67 -3.73 -11.52
C GLY A 8 -4.02 -4.37 -12.74
N ASP A 9 -2.69 -4.31 -12.82
CA ASP A 9 -1.90 -5.00 -13.85
C ASP A 9 -0.54 -5.45 -13.26
N PRO A 10 -0.27 -6.76 -13.15
CA PRO A 10 -1.18 -7.91 -13.37
C PRO A 10 -2.20 -8.07 -12.23
N ILE A 11 -3.36 -8.65 -12.49
CA ILE A 11 -4.43 -8.81 -11.52
C ILE A 11 -4.89 -10.26 -11.27
N ALA A 12 -4.47 -11.19 -12.11
CA ALA A 12 -4.92 -12.58 -12.05
C ALA A 12 -4.67 -13.27 -10.70
N HIS A 13 -3.58 -12.89 -10.01
CA HIS A 13 -3.17 -13.46 -8.73
C HIS A 13 -3.93 -12.89 -7.51
N SER A 14 -4.72 -11.81 -7.70
CA SER A 14 -5.41 -11.15 -6.59
C SER A 14 -6.40 -12.10 -5.89
N VAL A 15 -6.32 -12.16 -4.57
CA VAL A 15 -7.26 -12.93 -3.73
C VAL A 15 -8.48 -12.12 -3.30
N SER A 16 -8.54 -10.82 -3.67
CA SER A 16 -9.64 -9.93 -3.29
C SER A 16 -11.03 -10.48 -3.64
N PRO A 17 -11.28 -11.06 -4.85
CA PRO A 17 -12.59 -11.62 -5.14
C PRO A 17 -12.98 -12.78 -4.22
N ARG A 18 -12.03 -13.63 -3.85
CA ARG A 18 -12.30 -14.73 -2.91
C ARG A 18 -12.70 -14.19 -1.54
N LEU A 19 -11.99 -13.17 -1.04
CA LEU A 19 -12.27 -12.54 0.25
C LEU A 19 -13.61 -11.82 0.24
N HIS A 20 -13.84 -10.94 -0.74
CA HIS A 20 -15.06 -10.14 -0.80
C HIS A 20 -16.31 -10.97 -1.08
N ASN A 21 -16.26 -11.95 -2.00
CA ASN A 21 -17.42 -12.79 -2.28
C ASN A 21 -17.75 -13.69 -1.08
N LYS A 22 -16.77 -14.13 -0.28
CA LYS A 22 -17.03 -14.83 0.98
C LYS A 22 -17.80 -13.93 1.94
N ALA A 23 -17.36 -12.68 2.14
CA ALA A 23 -18.05 -11.73 3.00
C ALA A 23 -19.45 -11.36 2.46
N ILE A 24 -19.60 -11.19 1.14
CA ILE A 24 -20.91 -10.96 0.50
C ILE A 24 -21.88 -12.10 0.78
N ALA A 25 -21.40 -13.35 0.66
CA ALA A 25 -22.22 -14.54 0.94
C ALA A 25 -22.59 -14.64 2.43
N ASP A 26 -21.64 -14.45 3.35
CA ASP A 26 -21.86 -14.53 4.80
C ASP A 26 -22.85 -13.46 5.30
N LEU A 27 -22.86 -12.30 4.63
CA LEU A 27 -23.77 -11.19 4.94
C LEU A 27 -25.08 -11.25 4.15
N ALA A 28 -25.29 -12.29 3.34
CA ALA A 28 -26.45 -12.46 2.45
C ALA A 28 -26.75 -11.23 1.57
N LEU A 29 -25.69 -10.58 1.07
CA LEU A 29 -25.82 -9.40 0.21
C LEU A 29 -26.06 -9.79 -1.25
N ASP A 30 -26.97 -9.08 -1.94
CA ASP A 30 -27.16 -9.20 -3.38
C ASP A 30 -26.06 -8.44 -4.13
N ALA A 31 -24.88 -9.02 -4.20
CA ALA A 31 -23.70 -8.40 -4.78
C ALA A 31 -22.72 -9.42 -5.37
N LEU A 32 -21.83 -8.94 -6.23
CA LEU A 32 -20.74 -9.70 -6.86
C LEU A 32 -19.46 -8.89 -6.86
N TYR A 33 -18.33 -9.55 -6.64
CA TYR A 33 -17.00 -8.95 -6.72
C TYR A 33 -16.12 -9.73 -7.70
N THR A 34 -15.43 -9.03 -8.62
CA THR A 34 -14.60 -9.63 -9.68
C THR A 34 -13.22 -8.97 -9.82
N ARG A 35 -12.40 -9.48 -10.76
CA ARG A 35 -11.14 -8.88 -11.20
C ARG A 35 -11.30 -8.20 -12.55
N VAL A 36 -10.63 -7.08 -12.72
CA VAL A 36 -10.57 -6.39 -14.01
C VAL A 36 -9.11 -6.03 -14.31
N LEU A 37 -8.56 -6.64 -15.36
CA LEU A 37 -7.26 -6.24 -15.87
C LEU A 37 -7.39 -4.85 -16.51
N LEU A 38 -6.58 -3.92 -16.06
CA LEU A 38 -6.51 -2.57 -16.58
C LEU A 38 -5.07 -2.27 -16.99
N LYS A 39 -4.81 -2.12 -18.28
CA LYS A 39 -3.45 -1.86 -18.80
C LYS A 39 -3.09 -0.37 -18.75
N ASP A 40 -4.06 0.50 -19.04
CA ASP A 40 -3.90 1.94 -19.00
C ASP A 40 -4.73 2.54 -17.85
N GLY A 41 -4.05 3.18 -16.90
CA GLY A 41 -4.69 3.81 -15.75
C GLY A 41 -5.62 4.97 -16.12
N ASN A 42 -5.43 5.63 -17.27
CA ASN A 42 -6.32 6.69 -17.75
C ASN A 42 -7.73 6.16 -18.07
N GLU A 43 -7.85 4.88 -18.41
CA GLU A 43 -9.14 4.24 -18.70
C GLU A 43 -9.91 3.79 -17.43
N LEU A 44 -9.36 4.01 -16.24
CA LEU A 44 -9.92 3.51 -14.99
C LEU A 44 -11.40 3.93 -14.80
N ILE A 45 -11.70 5.21 -14.91
CA ILE A 45 -13.05 5.72 -14.67
C ILE A 45 -14.01 5.32 -15.79
N ASN A 46 -13.58 5.36 -17.05
CA ASN A 46 -14.37 4.89 -18.19
C ASN A 46 -14.73 3.41 -18.00
N LYS A 47 -13.77 2.59 -17.60
CA LYS A 47 -13.99 1.16 -17.35
C LYS A 47 -14.90 0.92 -16.15
N PHE A 48 -14.71 1.69 -15.06
CA PHE A 48 -15.58 1.65 -13.88
C PHE A 48 -17.06 1.93 -14.26
N ARG A 49 -17.29 2.99 -15.04
CA ARG A 49 -18.66 3.37 -15.48
C ARG A 49 -19.25 2.39 -16.49
N SER A 50 -18.47 1.92 -17.48
CA SER A 50 -18.94 0.97 -18.50
C SER A 50 -19.36 -0.39 -17.91
N LEU A 51 -18.70 -0.82 -16.83
CA LEU A 51 -19.05 -2.03 -16.08
C LEU A 51 -20.15 -1.80 -15.03
N LYS A 52 -20.70 -0.60 -14.93
CA LYS A 52 -21.75 -0.20 -13.97
C LYS A 52 -21.40 -0.59 -12.53
N LEU A 53 -20.14 -0.36 -12.13
CA LEU A 53 -19.67 -0.71 -10.79
C LEU A 53 -20.25 0.23 -9.74
N ASN A 54 -20.58 -0.31 -8.57
CA ASN A 54 -20.96 0.45 -7.38
C ASN A 54 -19.75 0.87 -6.55
N GLY A 55 -18.64 0.16 -6.70
CA GLY A 55 -17.36 0.46 -6.08
C GLY A 55 -16.25 -0.44 -6.62
N ALA A 56 -15.02 -0.05 -6.37
CA ALA A 56 -13.87 -0.86 -6.77
C ALA A 56 -12.69 -0.68 -5.82
N ASN A 57 -11.88 -1.71 -5.69
CA ASN A 57 -10.51 -1.55 -5.23
C ASN A 57 -9.57 -1.31 -6.42
N VAL A 58 -8.48 -0.63 -6.16
CA VAL A 58 -7.45 -0.35 -7.14
C VAL A 58 -6.09 -0.73 -6.55
N THR A 59 -5.33 -1.54 -7.29
CA THR A 59 -3.97 -1.90 -6.88
C THR A 59 -2.94 -1.42 -7.92
N LEU A 60 -1.69 -1.83 -7.74
CA LEU A 60 -0.60 -1.46 -8.64
C LEU A 60 -0.93 -1.75 -10.11
N PRO A 61 -0.52 -0.84 -11.02
CA PRO A 61 0.19 0.43 -10.79
C PRO A 61 -0.75 1.65 -10.67
N HIS A 62 -2.06 1.48 -10.52
CA HIS A 62 -3.10 2.47 -10.83
C HIS A 62 -3.61 3.30 -9.63
N LYS A 63 -2.99 3.21 -8.44
CA LYS A 63 -3.48 3.91 -7.23
C LYS A 63 -3.42 5.44 -7.33
N GLU A 64 -2.43 6.00 -8.05
CA GLU A 64 -2.33 7.44 -8.30
C GLU A 64 -3.42 7.88 -9.30
N PHE A 65 -3.68 7.10 -10.35
CA PHE A 65 -4.80 7.34 -11.26
C PHE A 65 -6.15 7.33 -10.54
N ALA A 66 -6.35 6.39 -9.60
CA ALA A 66 -7.59 6.31 -8.82
C ALA A 66 -7.86 7.58 -8.00
N LEU A 67 -6.80 8.21 -7.46
CA LEU A 67 -6.92 9.48 -6.78
C LEU A 67 -7.22 10.62 -7.75
N ASN A 68 -6.43 10.72 -8.84
CA ASN A 68 -6.44 11.88 -9.74
C ASN A 68 -7.68 11.95 -10.65
N LEU A 69 -8.28 10.80 -10.94
CA LEU A 69 -9.43 10.71 -11.86
C LEU A 69 -10.79 10.62 -11.14
N ALA A 70 -10.81 10.49 -9.82
CA ALA A 70 -12.05 10.52 -9.05
C ALA A 70 -12.64 11.92 -8.99
N ASP A 71 -13.97 12.01 -8.82
CA ASP A 71 -14.68 13.29 -8.69
C ASP A 71 -14.36 14.00 -7.37
N ASP A 72 -14.01 13.24 -6.33
CA ASP A 72 -13.65 13.74 -5.00
C ASP A 72 -12.82 12.70 -4.25
N ALA A 73 -12.07 13.10 -3.23
CA ALA A 73 -11.21 12.22 -2.47
C ALA A 73 -11.19 12.58 -0.98
N SER A 74 -11.04 11.56 -0.13
CA SER A 74 -10.84 11.77 1.30
C SER A 74 -9.51 12.52 1.57
N GLU A 75 -9.48 13.30 2.65
CA GLU A 75 -8.29 14.03 3.07
C GLU A 75 -7.06 13.09 3.22
N ALA A 76 -7.26 11.89 3.76
CA ALA A 76 -6.21 10.89 3.88
C ALA A 76 -5.68 10.45 2.52
N ALA A 77 -6.56 10.18 1.53
CA ALA A 77 -6.13 9.79 0.18
C ALA A 77 -5.35 10.92 -0.51
N GLN A 78 -5.77 12.18 -0.33
CA GLN A 78 -5.07 13.36 -0.85
C GLN A 78 -3.67 13.51 -0.23
N LYS A 79 -3.56 13.42 1.11
CA LYS A 79 -2.27 13.50 1.81
C LYS A 79 -1.32 12.35 1.48
N ILE A 80 -1.86 11.15 1.25
CA ILE A 80 -1.10 9.97 0.83
C ILE A 80 -0.66 10.09 -0.64
N GLY A 81 -1.40 10.85 -1.46
CA GLY A 81 -1.15 10.95 -2.91
C GLY A 81 -1.57 9.71 -3.69
N SER A 82 -2.44 8.86 -3.13
CA SER A 82 -2.95 7.67 -3.82
C SER A 82 -4.24 7.15 -3.18
N ALA A 83 -5.07 6.47 -3.98
CA ALA A 83 -6.28 5.80 -3.53
C ALA A 83 -6.30 4.33 -3.95
N ASN A 84 -6.82 3.47 -3.10
CA ASN A 84 -7.00 2.05 -3.38
C ASN A 84 -8.47 1.61 -3.37
N THR A 85 -9.39 2.55 -3.14
CA THR A 85 -10.83 2.27 -3.04
C THR A 85 -11.62 3.39 -3.69
N LEU A 86 -12.49 3.03 -4.63
CA LEU A 86 -13.42 3.92 -5.30
C LEU A 86 -14.87 3.54 -4.92
N VAL A 87 -15.68 4.53 -4.62
CA VAL A 87 -17.10 4.34 -4.25
C VAL A 87 -17.97 5.26 -5.09
N LEU A 88 -18.96 4.70 -5.79
CA LEU A 88 -19.99 5.46 -6.49
C LEU A 88 -21.07 5.90 -5.50
N LYS A 89 -21.28 7.21 -5.37
CA LYS A 89 -22.31 7.80 -4.53
C LYS A 89 -22.89 9.04 -5.22
N ASN A 90 -24.20 9.07 -5.44
CA ASN A 90 -24.89 10.19 -6.10
C ASN A 90 -24.22 10.58 -7.43
N GLU A 91 -24.00 9.60 -8.32
CA GLU A 91 -23.35 9.74 -9.65
C GLU A 91 -21.88 10.19 -9.60
N LYS A 92 -21.30 10.48 -8.42
CA LYS A 92 -19.90 10.85 -8.21
C LYS A 92 -19.10 9.67 -7.70
N ILE A 93 -17.83 9.60 -8.14
CA ILE A 93 -16.86 8.59 -7.69
C ILE A 93 -15.95 9.24 -6.64
N TYR A 94 -15.99 8.69 -5.43
CA TYR A 94 -15.15 9.13 -4.31
C TYR A 94 -13.97 8.18 -4.12
N ALA A 95 -12.77 8.74 -3.95
CA ALA A 95 -11.55 8.00 -3.73
C ALA A 95 -11.14 7.96 -2.25
N TYR A 96 -10.76 6.77 -1.78
CA TYR A 96 -10.31 6.53 -0.41
C TYR A 96 -9.01 5.75 -0.42
N ASN A 97 -8.25 5.87 0.69
CA ASN A 97 -7.11 4.99 0.95
C ASN A 97 -7.37 4.18 2.23
N THR A 98 -7.47 2.87 2.09
CA THR A 98 -7.68 1.94 3.19
C THR A 98 -6.41 1.19 3.59
N ASP A 99 -5.28 1.41 2.90
CA ASP A 99 -3.99 0.78 3.25
C ASP A 99 -3.48 1.34 4.58
N ALA A 100 -3.58 2.66 4.79
CA ALA A 100 -3.12 3.30 6.02
C ALA A 100 -3.83 2.79 7.28
N PRO A 101 -5.18 2.83 7.39
CA PRO A 101 -5.86 2.28 8.56
C PRO A 101 -5.72 0.76 8.68
N GLY A 102 -5.63 0.04 7.56
CA GLY A 102 -5.39 -1.41 7.56
C GLY A 102 -4.04 -1.77 8.17
N PHE A 103 -3.00 -1.04 7.79
CA PHE A 103 -1.66 -1.20 8.34
C PHE A 103 -1.61 -0.90 9.85
N LEU A 104 -2.17 0.23 10.30
CA LEU A 104 -2.23 0.55 11.72
C LEU A 104 -2.91 -0.54 12.55
N LYS A 105 -3.98 -1.13 12.00
CA LYS A 105 -4.64 -2.26 12.64
C LYS A 105 -3.74 -3.49 12.70
N ALA A 106 -3.00 -3.77 11.63
CA ALA A 106 -2.08 -4.92 11.57
C ALA A 106 -0.92 -4.81 12.58
N ILE A 107 -0.41 -3.59 12.82
CA ILE A 107 0.68 -3.34 13.76
C ILE A 107 0.20 -2.91 15.16
N SER A 108 -1.08 -3.08 15.48
CA SER A 108 -1.66 -2.60 16.75
C SER A 108 -0.98 -3.16 18.01
N ASN A 109 -0.28 -4.29 17.90
CA ASN A 109 0.50 -4.90 18.97
C ASN A 109 1.93 -4.35 19.10
N PHE A 110 2.40 -3.49 18.17
CA PHE A 110 3.74 -2.88 18.18
C PHE A 110 3.75 -1.55 18.95
N LYS A 111 3.08 -1.52 20.11
CA LYS A 111 2.76 -0.30 20.88
C LYS A 111 3.96 0.53 21.35
N GLU A 112 5.13 -0.09 21.44
CA GLU A 112 6.37 0.58 21.92
C GLU A 112 7.21 1.19 20.79
N ALA A 113 6.82 1.01 19.53
CA ALA A 113 7.57 1.59 18.41
C ALA A 113 7.45 3.12 18.43
N LYS A 114 8.59 3.81 18.51
CA LYS A 114 8.70 5.28 18.42
C LYS A 114 9.35 5.73 17.13
N SER A 115 10.10 4.86 16.49
CA SER A 115 10.78 5.11 15.23
C SER A 115 10.62 3.93 14.28
N ALA A 116 10.49 4.22 12.98
CA ALA A 116 10.32 3.22 11.95
C ALA A 116 11.13 3.54 10.70
N ILE A 117 11.68 2.51 10.06
CA ILE A 117 12.25 2.62 8.72
C ILE A 117 11.40 1.82 7.74
N ILE A 118 11.02 2.46 6.64
CA ILE A 118 10.29 1.84 5.53
C ILE A 118 11.25 1.58 4.38
N LEU A 119 11.37 0.32 4.01
CA LEU A 119 12.16 -0.13 2.86
C LEU A 119 11.29 -0.05 1.60
N GLY A 120 11.69 0.81 0.66
CA GLY A 120 10.94 1.09 -0.57
C GLY A 120 10.27 2.46 -0.59
N ALA A 121 10.05 2.99 -1.80
CA ALA A 121 9.48 4.33 -2.05
C ALA A 121 8.35 4.27 -3.10
N GLY A 122 7.46 3.29 -2.99
CA GLY A 122 6.27 3.12 -3.82
C GLY A 122 5.02 3.78 -3.21
N GLY A 123 3.86 3.61 -3.89
CA GLY A 123 2.57 4.11 -3.39
C GLY A 123 2.18 3.50 -2.03
N THR A 124 2.53 2.24 -1.77
CA THR A 124 2.33 1.60 -0.47
C THR A 124 3.17 2.30 0.61
N ALA A 125 4.45 2.62 0.33
CA ALA A 125 5.31 3.33 1.28
C ALA A 125 4.70 4.68 1.72
N ASN A 126 4.07 5.43 0.81
CA ASN A 126 3.37 6.68 1.14
C ASN A 126 2.25 6.45 2.18
N ALA A 127 1.42 5.43 1.97
CA ALA A 127 0.32 5.13 2.90
C ALA A 127 0.84 4.71 4.28
N LEU A 128 1.90 3.91 4.32
CA LEU A 128 2.51 3.44 5.57
C LEU A 128 3.21 4.58 6.32
N ALA A 129 3.94 5.45 5.61
CA ALA A 129 4.61 6.61 6.19
C ALA A 129 3.59 7.60 6.78
N TYR A 130 2.53 7.90 6.03
CA TYR A 130 1.41 8.71 6.53
C TYR A 130 0.77 8.09 7.79
N ALA A 131 0.51 6.78 7.76
CA ALA A 131 -0.08 6.06 8.88
C ALA A 131 0.79 6.15 10.15
N LEU A 132 2.09 5.86 10.04
CA LEU A 132 3.03 5.91 11.18
C LEU A 132 3.16 7.34 11.72
N LYS A 133 3.31 8.34 10.85
CA LYS A 133 3.40 9.74 11.25
C LYS A 133 2.14 10.21 11.99
N SER A 134 0.96 9.73 11.59
CA SER A 134 -0.31 10.03 12.27
C SER A 134 -0.38 9.49 13.70
N GLN A 135 0.49 8.53 14.05
CA GLN A 135 0.64 7.96 15.39
C GLN A 135 1.85 8.55 16.15
N ASN A 136 2.44 9.66 15.65
CA ASN A 136 3.64 10.28 16.21
C ASN A 136 4.86 9.32 16.25
N ILE A 137 4.97 8.43 15.27
CA ILE A 137 6.14 7.58 15.06
C ILE A 137 7.05 8.29 14.06
N ASP A 138 8.33 8.45 14.41
CA ASP A 138 9.34 9.02 13.52
C ASP A 138 9.61 8.07 12.35
N VAL A 139 9.57 8.58 11.13
CA VAL A 139 9.65 7.75 9.92
C VAL A 139 10.85 8.12 9.07
N CYS A 140 11.63 7.12 8.72
CA CYS A 140 12.69 7.17 7.72
C CYS A 140 12.31 6.32 6.50
N ILE A 141 12.63 6.79 5.29
CA ILE A 141 12.42 6.04 4.04
C ILE A 141 13.76 5.66 3.44
N LEU A 142 13.97 4.37 3.23
CA LEU A 142 15.16 3.85 2.57
C LEU A 142 14.81 3.24 1.22
N ASN A 143 15.44 3.71 0.14
CA ASN A 143 15.17 3.18 -1.20
C ASN A 143 16.42 3.14 -2.06
N ARG A 144 16.48 2.18 -3.00
CA ARG A 144 17.58 2.06 -3.97
C ARG A 144 17.74 3.31 -4.85
N SER A 145 16.64 3.85 -5.36
CA SER A 145 16.64 4.97 -6.31
C SER A 145 16.43 6.30 -5.59
N LYS A 146 17.39 7.21 -5.69
CA LYS A 146 17.31 8.59 -5.14
C LYS A 146 16.11 9.36 -5.70
N ALA A 147 15.85 9.27 -7.00
CA ALA A 147 14.76 9.98 -7.65
C ALA A 147 13.36 9.61 -7.10
N ARG A 148 13.18 8.39 -6.58
CA ARG A 148 11.91 7.99 -5.96
C ARG A 148 11.73 8.55 -4.56
N LEU A 149 12.77 9.05 -3.93
CA LEU A 149 12.74 9.66 -2.60
C LEU A 149 12.27 11.11 -2.64
N ASP A 150 12.36 11.80 -3.79
CA ASP A 150 12.08 13.23 -3.89
C ASP A 150 10.70 13.60 -3.36
N LYS A 151 9.69 12.77 -3.61
CA LYS A 151 8.33 12.98 -3.10
C LYS A 151 8.16 12.79 -1.59
N PHE A 152 9.17 12.27 -0.89
CA PHE A 152 9.14 12.04 0.56
C PHE A 152 9.94 13.05 1.36
N LYS A 153 10.94 13.70 0.75
CA LYS A 153 11.95 14.53 1.42
C LYS A 153 11.38 15.70 2.20
N ASP A 154 10.26 16.28 1.75
CA ASP A 154 9.62 17.42 2.44
C ASP A 154 8.97 17.02 3.76
N HIS A 155 8.76 15.71 3.99
CA HIS A 155 7.97 15.22 5.11
C HIS A 155 8.68 14.18 5.97
N TYR A 156 9.71 13.51 5.44
CA TYR A 156 10.37 12.36 6.05
C TYR A 156 11.88 12.42 5.85
N GLU A 157 12.63 11.86 6.78
CA GLU A 157 14.03 11.55 6.56
C GLU A 157 14.16 10.47 5.50
N CYS A 158 15.08 10.67 4.53
CA CYS A 158 15.20 9.80 3.37
C CYS A 158 16.64 9.48 3.06
N PHE A 159 16.95 8.20 2.85
CA PHE A 159 18.26 7.74 2.41
C PHE A 159 18.14 6.85 1.17
N SER A 160 19.13 6.96 0.29
CA SER A 160 19.41 5.90 -0.67
C SER A 160 20.35 4.86 -0.05
N TRP A 161 20.51 3.71 -0.71
CA TRP A 161 21.47 2.71 -0.23
C TRP A 161 22.91 3.23 -0.14
N ASP A 162 23.29 4.20 -1.03
CA ASP A 162 24.64 4.73 -1.13
C ASP A 162 24.97 5.76 -0.03
N ASP A 163 23.95 6.44 0.52
CA ASP A 163 24.12 7.50 1.51
C ASP A 163 23.52 7.15 2.89
N TYR A 164 23.04 5.90 3.05
CA TYR A 164 22.50 5.43 4.31
C TYR A 164 23.59 5.43 5.40
N LYS A 165 23.26 6.03 6.52
CA LYS A 165 24.06 5.98 7.74
C LYS A 165 23.37 5.09 8.75
N GLU A 166 24.15 4.39 9.55
CA GLU A 166 23.59 3.51 10.58
C GLU A 166 22.76 4.29 11.60
N HIS A 167 21.48 3.95 11.67
CA HIS A 167 20.49 4.47 12.62
C HIS A 167 19.76 3.31 13.29
N LYS A 168 19.27 3.56 14.50
CA LYS A 168 18.45 2.59 15.24
C LYS A 168 16.98 2.88 15.02
N PHE A 169 16.21 1.83 14.72
CA PHE A 169 14.77 1.90 14.55
C PHE A 169 14.08 0.82 15.38
N ASP A 170 12.92 1.13 15.95
CA ASP A 170 12.12 0.14 16.66
C ASP A 170 11.37 -0.79 15.70
N LEU A 171 10.93 -0.27 14.55
CA LEU A 171 10.15 -0.99 13.55
C LEU A 171 10.80 -0.92 12.16
N VAL A 172 10.94 -2.05 11.50
CA VAL A 172 11.36 -2.16 10.09
C VAL A 172 10.20 -2.67 9.25
N VAL A 173 9.88 -1.95 8.17
CA VAL A 173 8.76 -2.29 7.29
C VAL A 173 9.24 -2.53 5.87
N ASN A 174 9.09 -3.75 5.34
CA ASN A 174 9.28 -4.01 3.91
C ASN A 174 8.02 -3.61 3.13
N SER A 175 8.12 -2.58 2.32
CA SER A 175 7.06 -2.15 1.37
C SER A 175 7.43 -2.41 -0.10
N THR A 176 8.51 -3.14 -0.35
CA THR A 176 8.97 -3.51 -1.68
C THR A 176 8.28 -4.77 -2.19
N SER A 177 8.54 -5.14 -3.44
CA SER A 177 8.15 -6.43 -4.00
C SER A 177 9.22 -7.52 -3.85
N ALA A 178 10.36 -7.22 -3.21
CA ALA A 178 11.42 -8.20 -2.98
C ALA A 178 10.91 -9.35 -2.10
N GLY A 179 11.17 -10.58 -2.53
CA GLY A 179 10.65 -11.76 -1.86
C GLY A 179 9.24 -12.18 -2.29
N LEU A 180 8.54 -11.42 -3.16
CA LEU A 180 7.20 -11.80 -3.63
C LEU A 180 7.25 -12.97 -4.63
N LYS A 181 8.11 -12.87 -5.65
CA LYS A 181 8.29 -13.88 -6.72
C LYS A 181 9.73 -14.38 -6.83
N ASP A 182 10.60 -13.90 -5.99
CA ASP A 182 12.04 -14.19 -5.93
C ASP A 182 12.45 -14.42 -4.49
N ASP A 183 13.75 -14.61 -4.26
CA ASP A 183 14.37 -14.73 -2.94
C ASP A 183 15.25 -13.52 -2.62
N LEU A 184 14.92 -12.35 -3.18
CA LEU A 184 15.66 -11.12 -2.96
C LEU A 184 15.32 -10.50 -1.60
N LEU A 185 16.30 -9.82 -1.01
CA LEU A 185 16.13 -8.96 0.15
C LEU A 185 15.69 -7.54 -0.28
N PRO A 186 14.96 -6.80 0.57
CA PRO A 186 14.47 -5.45 0.24
C PRO A 186 15.54 -4.36 0.26
N ALA A 187 16.74 -4.68 0.79
CA ALA A 187 17.92 -3.82 0.79
C ALA A 187 19.19 -4.69 0.76
N PRO A 188 20.40 -4.14 0.50
CA PRO A 188 21.67 -4.84 0.67
C PRO A 188 21.77 -5.47 2.06
N LYS A 189 22.32 -6.68 2.11
CA LYS A 189 22.36 -7.48 3.34
C LYS A 189 23.04 -6.74 4.50
N GLU A 190 24.12 -6.04 4.24
CA GLU A 190 24.90 -5.30 5.24
C GLU A 190 24.07 -4.18 5.87
N ILE A 191 23.30 -3.45 5.07
CA ILE A 191 22.39 -2.41 5.54
C ILE A 191 21.26 -3.04 6.37
N LEU A 192 20.68 -4.12 5.86
CA LEU A 192 19.55 -4.78 6.51
C LEU A 192 19.96 -5.39 7.85
N ASP A 193 21.11 -6.07 7.91
CA ASP A 193 21.63 -6.65 9.15
C ASP A 193 21.88 -5.55 10.22
N GLY A 194 22.41 -4.39 9.80
CA GLY A 194 22.59 -3.23 10.69
C GLY A 194 21.28 -2.72 11.27
N ILE A 195 20.27 -2.54 10.43
CA ILE A 195 18.94 -2.08 10.85
C ILE A 195 18.27 -3.10 11.78
N LEU A 196 18.25 -4.37 11.40
CA LEU A 196 17.56 -5.43 12.15
C LEU A 196 18.16 -5.70 13.53
N LYS A 197 19.47 -5.49 13.73
CA LYS A 197 20.12 -5.64 15.05
C LYS A 197 19.48 -4.78 16.15
N SER A 198 18.92 -3.62 15.80
CA SER A 198 18.30 -2.70 16.75
C SER A 198 16.79 -2.78 16.78
N ALA A 199 16.17 -3.38 15.77
CA ALA A 199 14.73 -3.41 15.60
C ALA A 199 14.06 -4.36 16.62
N LYS A 200 12.96 -3.89 17.21
CA LYS A 200 12.09 -4.71 18.06
C LYS A 200 11.04 -5.45 17.23
N PHE A 201 10.66 -4.86 16.11
CA PHE A 201 9.57 -5.36 15.26
C PHE A 201 9.97 -5.30 13.78
N ALA A 202 9.52 -6.31 13.03
CA ALA A 202 9.61 -6.35 11.57
C ALA A 202 8.23 -6.64 10.98
N PHE A 203 7.87 -5.92 9.92
CA PHE A 203 6.61 -6.10 9.20
C PHE A 203 6.85 -6.17 7.70
N ASP A 204 6.26 -7.16 7.04
CA ASP A 204 6.28 -7.29 5.59
C ASP A 204 4.88 -7.10 5.02
N VAL A 205 4.74 -6.24 4.01
CA VAL A 205 3.45 -6.05 3.32
C VAL A 205 3.09 -7.24 2.42
N ILE A 206 4.04 -8.13 2.13
CA ILE A 206 3.81 -9.36 1.40
C ILE A 206 3.14 -10.36 2.34
N TYR A 207 1.95 -10.82 1.97
CA TYR A 207 1.17 -11.77 2.74
C TYR A 207 1.13 -13.16 2.08
N GLY A 208 0.75 -14.17 2.86
CA GLY A 208 0.54 -15.53 2.37
C GLY A 208 1.82 -16.37 2.19
N LYS A 209 2.99 -15.82 2.49
CA LYS A 209 4.26 -16.57 2.54
C LYS A 209 5.24 -15.92 3.52
N GLN A 210 6.18 -16.70 4.00
CA GLN A 210 7.34 -16.18 4.73
C GLN A 210 8.41 -15.76 3.71
N THR A 211 8.68 -14.46 3.62
CA THR A 211 9.68 -13.90 2.71
C THR A 211 11.10 -14.07 3.27
N PRO A 212 12.17 -13.93 2.47
CA PRO A 212 13.55 -13.88 2.97
C PRO A 212 13.80 -12.79 4.03
N PHE A 213 13.04 -11.69 3.96
CA PHE A 213 13.10 -10.60 4.94
C PHE A 213 12.63 -11.02 6.35
N LEU A 214 11.68 -11.96 6.46
CA LEU A 214 11.14 -12.45 7.73
C LEU A 214 11.77 -13.77 8.21
N LYS A 215 12.79 -14.29 7.52
CA LYS A 215 13.58 -15.46 7.92
C LYS A 215 14.84 -15.05 8.66
#